data_53d2ca7c33cc66d3d768f254032643ae
#
_entry.id   53d2ca7c33cc66d3d768f254032643ae
#
_cell.length_a   1.000
_cell.length_b   1.000
_cell.length_c   1.000
_cell.angle_alpha   90.00
_cell.angle_beta   90.00
_cell.angle_gamma   90.00
#
_symmetry.space_group_name_H-M   'P 1'
#
loop_
_entity.id
_entity.type
_entity.pdbx_description
1 polymer ?
#
loop_
_entity_poly.entity_id
_entity_poly.type
_entity_poly.pdbx_seq_one_letter_code
_entity_poly.pdbx_strand_id
1 'polypeptide(L)' 'MSHRPSLERRGEAGSQVRAALASLSPPQREALELAYYKGLSQSDIAERLKQPLGTIKTRIRSGLLKLRELLHGSLGEQTP' A
#
# COMPACT_ATOMS: atom_id res chain seq x y z
N MET A 1 -14.52 15.42 18.51
CA MET A 1 -13.94 16.27 18.01
C MET A 1 -12.62 16.51 18.47
N SER A 2 -12.33 16.48 19.63
CA SER A 2 -11.07 16.82 20.07
C SER A 2 -10.01 15.94 19.52
N HIS A 3 -10.30 14.74 19.11
CA HIS A 3 -9.25 13.95 18.59
C HIS A 3 -8.95 14.30 17.19
N ARG A 4 -9.51 15.37 16.67
CA ARG A 4 -9.19 15.76 15.36
C ARG A 4 -7.74 16.02 15.15
N PRO A 5 -6.99 16.60 16.07
CA PRO A 5 -5.58 16.82 15.84
C PRO A 5 -4.84 15.53 15.60
N SER A 6 -5.18 14.51 16.37
CA SER A 6 -4.56 13.23 16.15
C SER A 6 -4.90 12.68 14.80
N LEU A 7 -6.15 12.85 14.42
CA LEU A 7 -6.56 12.37 13.14
C LEU A 7 -5.84 13.11 12.05
N GLU A 8 -5.61 14.37 12.24
CA GLU A 8 -4.93 15.13 11.24
C GLU A 8 -3.51 14.65 11.08
N ARG A 9 -2.86 14.36 12.18
CA ARG A 9 -1.54 13.84 12.06
C ARG A 9 -1.52 12.52 11.37
N ARG A 10 -2.47 11.67 11.71
CA ARG A 10 -2.58 10.44 11.04
C ARG A 10 -2.92 10.68 9.62
N GLY A 11 -3.70 11.70 9.35
CA GLY A 11 -4.08 12.06 8.02
C GLY A 11 -2.89 12.40 7.17
N GLU A 12 -1.91 13.07 7.74
CA GLU A 12 -0.74 13.40 6.97
C GLU A 12 0.03 12.16 6.60
N ALA A 13 0.24 11.27 7.56
CA ALA A 13 0.90 10.03 7.27
C ALA A 13 0.08 9.24 6.29
N GLY A 14 -1.23 9.23 6.48
CA GLY A 14 -2.11 8.53 5.59
C GLY A 14 -2.10 9.12 4.21
N SER A 15 -1.93 10.44 4.12
CA SER A 15 -1.86 11.09 2.83
C SER A 15 -0.63 10.66 2.06
N GLN A 16 0.49 10.55 2.73
CA GLN A 16 1.70 10.11 2.06
C GLN A 16 1.54 8.69 1.57
N VAL A 17 0.97 7.84 2.38
CA VAL A 17 0.76 6.46 1.98
C VAL A 17 -0.24 6.41 0.84
N ARG A 18 -1.31 7.20 0.93
CA ARG A 18 -2.30 7.19 -0.13
C ARG A 18 -1.72 7.71 -1.43
N ALA A 19 -0.89 8.73 -1.35
CA ALA A 19 -0.25 9.25 -2.54
C ALA A 19 0.66 8.21 -3.15
N ALA A 20 1.39 7.49 -2.32
CA ALA A 20 2.27 6.46 -2.81
C ALA A 20 1.46 5.33 -3.43
N LEU A 21 0.35 4.96 -2.79
CA LEU A 21 -0.51 3.92 -3.36
C LEU A 21 -1.06 4.35 -4.70
N ALA A 22 -1.41 5.61 -4.82
CA ALA A 22 -1.96 6.11 -6.08
C ALA A 22 -0.94 6.06 -7.19
N SER A 23 0.34 6.01 -6.84
CA SER A 23 1.38 5.92 -7.85
C SER A 23 1.60 4.50 -8.34
N LEU A 24 1.01 3.54 -7.67
CA LEU A 24 1.16 2.16 -8.08
C LEU A 24 0.26 1.88 -9.26
N SER A 25 0.58 0.84 -10.02
CA SER A 25 -0.32 0.43 -11.07
C SER A 25 -1.62 -0.05 -10.42
N PRO A 26 -2.74 0.06 -11.12
CA PRO A 26 -4.01 -0.37 -10.52
C PRO A 26 -3.99 -1.79 -9.98
N PRO A 27 -3.40 -2.78 -10.68
CA PRO A 27 -3.38 -4.12 -10.12
C PRO A 27 -2.56 -4.21 -8.83
N GLN A 28 -1.44 -3.51 -8.77
CA GLN A 28 -0.62 -3.52 -7.57
C GLN A 28 -1.37 -2.89 -6.42
N ARG A 29 -1.99 -1.75 -6.69
CA ARG A 29 -2.72 -1.03 -5.66
C ARG A 29 -3.88 -1.85 -5.13
N GLU A 30 -4.62 -2.47 -6.03
CA GLU A 30 -5.76 -3.26 -5.64
C GLU A 30 -5.36 -4.41 -4.73
N ALA A 31 -4.31 -5.13 -5.11
CA ALA A 31 -3.86 -6.25 -4.31
C ALA A 31 -3.41 -5.79 -2.93
N LEU A 32 -2.69 -4.68 -2.87
CA LEU A 32 -2.22 -4.18 -1.59
C LEU A 32 -3.36 -3.70 -0.72
N GLU A 33 -4.33 -3.04 -1.32
CA GLU A 33 -5.47 -2.56 -0.55
C GLU A 33 -6.25 -3.72 0.05
N LEU A 34 -6.45 -4.76 -0.72
CA LEU A 34 -7.16 -5.92 -0.20
C LEU A 34 -6.38 -6.58 0.93
N ALA A 35 -5.07 -6.63 0.79
CA ALA A 35 -4.25 -7.25 1.82
C ALA A 35 -4.24 -6.45 3.12
N TYR A 36 -4.09 -5.15 3.01
CA TYR A 36 -3.88 -4.34 4.20
C TYR A 36 -5.12 -3.66 4.72
N TYR A 37 -6.02 -3.25 3.86
CA TYR A 37 -7.23 -2.62 4.35
C TYR A 37 -8.31 -3.63 4.67
N LYS A 38 -8.39 -4.69 3.90
CA LYS A 38 -9.41 -5.70 4.13
C LYS A 38 -8.88 -6.90 4.89
N GLY A 39 -7.57 -6.99 5.05
CA GLY A 39 -6.99 -8.08 5.79
C GLY A 39 -7.09 -9.43 5.12
N LEU A 40 -7.18 -9.46 3.81
CA LEU A 40 -7.30 -10.72 3.11
C LEU A 40 -5.95 -11.39 2.94
N SER A 41 -5.96 -12.71 2.95
CA SER A 41 -4.74 -13.44 2.66
C SER A 41 -4.48 -13.38 1.17
N GLN A 42 -3.28 -13.73 0.76
CA GLN A 42 -2.95 -13.71 -0.66
C GLN A 42 -3.82 -14.69 -1.44
N SER A 43 -4.13 -15.83 -0.83
CA SER A 43 -5.01 -16.78 -1.46
C SER A 43 -6.42 -16.20 -1.62
N ASP A 44 -6.89 -15.50 -0.61
CA ASP A 44 -8.19 -14.87 -0.69
C ASP A 44 -8.22 -13.81 -1.78
N ILE A 45 -7.15 -13.06 -1.90
CA ILE A 45 -7.08 -12.04 -2.93
C ILE A 45 -7.08 -12.68 -4.31
N ALA A 46 -6.32 -13.76 -4.46
CA ALA A 46 -6.27 -14.45 -5.74
C ALA A 46 -7.67 -14.93 -6.14
N GLU A 47 -8.39 -15.45 -5.18
CA GLU A 47 -9.73 -15.91 -5.44
C GLU A 47 -10.64 -14.75 -5.79
N ARG A 48 -10.54 -13.69 -5.03
CA ARG A 48 -11.40 -12.54 -5.23
C ARG A 48 -11.18 -11.88 -6.58
N LEU A 49 -9.93 -11.75 -6.97
CA LEU A 49 -9.58 -11.09 -8.22
C LEU A 49 -9.53 -12.08 -9.39
N LYS A 50 -9.72 -13.36 -9.10
CA LYS A 50 -9.68 -14.40 -10.13
C LYS A 50 -8.36 -14.39 -10.85
N GLN A 51 -7.30 -14.33 -10.09
CA GLN A 51 -5.95 -14.32 -10.61
C GLN A 51 -5.16 -15.43 -9.95
N PRO A 52 -4.16 -15.97 -10.62
CA PRO A 52 -3.31 -16.99 -10.01
C PRO A 52 -2.62 -16.44 -8.77
N LEU A 53 -2.41 -17.32 -7.81
CA LEU A 53 -1.77 -16.91 -6.58
C LEU A 53 -0.39 -16.32 -6.83
N GLY A 54 0.36 -16.91 -7.76
CA GLY A 54 1.67 -16.37 -8.08
C GLY A 54 1.62 -14.95 -8.59
N THR A 55 0.59 -14.64 -9.36
CA THR A 55 0.39 -13.28 -9.86
C THR A 55 0.14 -12.33 -8.70
N ILE A 56 -0.68 -12.75 -7.74
CA ILE A 56 -0.98 -11.91 -6.59
C ILE A 56 0.28 -11.69 -5.76
N LYS A 57 1.04 -12.74 -5.53
CA LYS A 57 2.27 -12.61 -4.78
C LYS A 57 3.22 -11.61 -5.44
N THR A 58 3.34 -11.69 -6.76
CA THR A 58 4.20 -10.78 -7.49
C THR A 58 3.69 -9.36 -7.40
N ARG A 59 2.40 -9.17 -7.53
CA ARG A 59 1.83 -7.83 -7.46
C ARG A 59 2.04 -7.21 -6.09
N ILE A 60 1.83 -7.99 -5.05
CA ILE A 60 2.01 -7.48 -3.70
C ILE A 60 3.47 -7.16 -3.45
N ARG A 61 4.35 -8.05 -3.86
CA ARG A 61 5.76 -7.83 -3.67
C ARG A 61 6.25 -6.61 -4.42
N SER A 62 5.88 -6.50 -5.70
CA SER A 62 6.28 -5.36 -6.49
C SER A 62 5.71 -4.08 -5.93
N GLY A 63 4.46 -4.13 -5.51
CA GLY A 63 3.81 -2.97 -4.94
C GLY A 63 4.48 -2.51 -3.67
N LEU A 64 4.85 -3.47 -2.82
CA LEU A 64 5.53 -3.12 -1.58
C LEU A 64 6.90 -2.52 -1.84
N LEU A 65 7.62 -3.07 -2.81
CA LEU A 65 8.91 -2.51 -3.14
C LEU A 65 8.77 -1.10 -3.68
N LYS A 66 7.78 -0.89 -4.51
CA LYS A 66 7.55 0.44 -5.04
C LYS A 66 7.15 1.41 -3.94
N LEU A 67 6.27 0.97 -3.06
CA LEU A 67 5.88 1.80 -1.93
C LEU A 67 7.09 2.17 -1.09
N ARG A 68 7.93 1.19 -0.84
CA ARG A 68 9.12 1.42 -0.06
C ARG A 68 10.00 2.46 -0.72
N GLU A 69 10.16 2.35 -2.03
CA GLU A 69 10.96 3.31 -2.76
C GLU A 69 10.36 4.70 -2.68
N LEU A 70 9.06 4.79 -2.86
CA LEU A 70 8.42 6.08 -2.85
C LEU A 70 8.48 6.74 -1.48
N LEU A 71 8.26 5.96 -0.43
CA LEU A 71 8.28 6.52 0.91
C LEU A 71 9.70 6.80 1.37
N HIS A 72 10.61 5.92 1.00
CA HIS A 72 12.01 6.15 1.33
C HIS A 72 12.57 7.30 0.53
N GLY A 73 12.05 7.49 -0.65
CA GLY A 73 12.48 8.61 -1.46
C GLY A 73 12.20 9.92 -0.79
N SER A 74 11.07 10.00 -0.10
CA SER A 74 10.76 11.20 0.63
C SER A 74 11.67 11.35 1.82
N LEU A 75 12.12 10.22 2.37
CA LEU A 75 12.96 10.27 3.53
C LEU A 75 14.36 9.86 3.19
N GLY A 76 14.62 9.69 1.93
CA GLY A 76 15.82 9.05 1.49
C GLY A 76 17.07 9.72 1.91
N GLU A 77 16.98 10.98 2.02
CA GLU A 77 18.16 11.67 2.38
C GLU A 77 18.59 11.31 3.75
N GLN A 78 17.76 10.73 4.52
CA GLN A 78 18.12 10.36 5.81
C GLN A 78 18.95 9.14 5.83
N THR A 79 18.88 8.36 4.82
CA THR A 79 19.63 7.17 4.87
C THR A 79 20.91 7.48 4.31
N PRO A 80 21.90 7.36 4.93
CA PRO A 80 23.23 7.69 4.44
C PRO A 80 23.75 6.74 3.45
#